data_6391d15dc1982a88644898a371f89ec4
#
_entry.id   6391d15dc1982a88644898a371f89ec4
#
_cell.length_a   1.000
_cell.length_b   1.000
_cell.length_c   1.000
_cell.angle_alpha   90.00
_cell.angle_beta   90.00
_cell.angle_gamma   90.00
#
_symmetry.space_group_name_H-M   'P 1'
#
loop_
_entity.id
_entity.type
_entity.pdbx_description
1 polymer ?
#
loop_
_entity_poly.entity_id
_entity_poly.type
_entity_poly.pdbx_seq_one_letter_code
_entity_poly.pdbx_strand_id
1 'polypeptide(L)'
;MKPFAVCREMCYRMCIASARDKHFGAFLACQANENADFRYAGYVMAYRYCLNALPDDVASTVAAKADAKVREDVAAWDAFVAPAEKLAAEKAQKQGLKDTTDAEIAELLTRWHYQQVVLPSITEPEVEFDPYDESQVDLTGLPHVTEPTEAEAE
;
A
#
# COMPACT_ATOMS: atom_id res chain seq x y z
N MET A 1 9.38 -16.79 7.60
CA MET A 1 9.56 -15.30 7.52
C MET A 1 11.04 -14.83 7.51
N LYS A 2 12.02 -15.76 7.42
CA LYS A 2 13.45 -15.37 7.32
C LYS A 2 13.76 -14.35 6.22
N PRO A 3 13.20 -14.48 4.96
CA PRO A 3 13.48 -13.50 3.90
C PRO A 3 13.13 -12.07 4.28
N PHE A 4 11.95 -11.86 4.86
CA PHE A 4 11.54 -10.54 5.33
C PHE A 4 12.46 -9.97 6.41
N ALA A 5 12.87 -10.81 7.38
CA ALA A 5 13.80 -10.40 8.44
C ALA A 5 15.16 -9.94 7.87
N VAL A 6 15.65 -10.63 6.83
CA VAL A 6 16.89 -10.25 6.13
C VAL A 6 16.72 -8.89 5.44
N CYS A 7 15.63 -8.67 4.70
CA CYS A 7 15.36 -7.39 4.06
C CYS A 7 15.25 -6.24 5.09
N ARG A 8 14.60 -6.48 6.23
CA ARG A 8 14.51 -5.50 7.32
C ARG A 8 15.90 -5.15 7.91
N GLU A 9 16.75 -6.16 8.08
CA GLU A 9 18.12 -5.94 8.56
C GLU A 9 18.94 -5.14 7.55
N MET A 10 18.75 -5.37 6.26
CA MET A 10 19.40 -4.58 5.22
C MET A 10 18.94 -3.11 5.27
N CYS A 11 17.64 -2.85 5.46
CA CYS A 11 17.11 -1.49 5.66
C CYS A 11 17.77 -0.80 6.88
N TYR A 12 17.99 -1.55 7.97
CA TYR A 12 18.73 -1.04 9.13
C TYR A 12 20.16 -0.62 8.76
N ARG A 13 20.88 -1.45 8.00
CA ARG A 13 22.25 -1.15 7.54
C ARG A 13 22.31 0.02 6.56
N MET A 14 21.22 0.30 5.85
CA MET A 14 21.06 1.48 5.01
C MET A 14 20.73 2.75 5.81
N CYS A 15 20.83 2.71 7.14
CA CYS A 15 20.57 3.83 8.06
C CYS A 15 19.12 4.35 8.01
N ILE A 16 18.14 3.53 7.62
CA ILE A 16 16.74 3.89 7.75
C ILE A 16 16.40 3.91 9.25
N ALA A 17 16.16 5.09 9.82
CA ALA A 17 16.03 5.26 11.26
C ALA A 17 14.68 4.76 11.80
N SER A 18 13.58 5.10 11.11
CA SER A 18 12.23 4.77 11.53
C SER A 18 11.97 3.25 11.46
N ALA A 19 11.42 2.67 12.54
CA ALA A 19 11.03 1.25 12.54
C ALA A 19 9.91 0.99 11.52
N ARG A 20 8.93 1.89 11.40
CA ARG A 20 7.87 1.84 10.40
C ARG A 20 8.43 1.76 8.98
N ASP A 21 9.36 2.65 8.66
CA ASP A 21 9.92 2.73 7.31
C ASP A 21 10.84 1.53 7.00
N LYS A 22 11.52 0.96 8.01
CA LYS A 22 12.28 -0.30 7.87
C LYS A 22 11.37 -1.47 7.49
N HIS A 23 10.22 -1.60 8.14
CA HIS A 23 9.27 -2.68 7.83
C HIS A 23 8.65 -2.49 6.44
N PHE A 24 8.29 -1.26 6.09
CA PHE A 24 7.77 -0.96 4.76
C PHE A 24 8.84 -1.16 3.67
N GLY A 25 10.06 -0.71 3.88
CA GLY A 25 11.18 -0.94 2.97
C GLY A 25 11.50 -2.44 2.78
N ALA A 26 11.41 -3.22 3.86
CA ALA A 26 11.56 -4.68 3.78
C ALA A 26 10.45 -5.32 2.93
N PHE A 27 9.20 -4.84 3.06
CA PHE A 27 8.11 -5.28 2.20
C PHE A 27 8.40 -4.98 0.72
N LEU A 28 8.80 -3.75 0.39
CA LEU A 28 9.13 -3.37 -1.00
C LEU A 28 10.27 -4.20 -1.56
N ALA A 29 11.33 -4.43 -0.78
CA ALA A 29 12.46 -5.27 -1.18
C ALA A 29 12.04 -6.72 -1.43
N CYS A 30 11.14 -7.26 -0.62
CA CYS A 30 10.55 -8.57 -0.82
C CYS A 30 9.70 -8.63 -2.09
N GLN A 31 8.92 -7.59 -2.39
CA GLN A 31 8.08 -7.53 -3.59
C GLN A 31 8.91 -7.44 -4.88
N ALA A 32 9.99 -6.68 -4.85
CA ALA A 32 10.89 -6.51 -6.00
C ALA A 32 11.77 -7.76 -6.27
N ASN A 33 11.77 -8.75 -5.37
CA ASN A 33 12.61 -9.93 -5.51
C ASN A 33 11.97 -10.96 -6.46
N GLU A 34 12.78 -11.56 -7.34
CA GLU A 34 12.32 -12.60 -8.28
C GLU A 34 11.99 -13.92 -7.58
N ASN A 35 12.58 -14.19 -6.40
CA ASN A 35 12.34 -15.40 -5.64
C ASN A 35 10.95 -15.35 -4.96
N ALA A 36 10.15 -16.39 -5.23
CA ALA A 36 8.80 -16.52 -4.69
C ALA A 36 8.74 -16.54 -3.14
N ASP A 37 9.77 -17.10 -2.48
CA ASP A 37 9.84 -17.15 -1.01
C ASP A 37 9.95 -15.74 -0.39
N PHE A 38 10.67 -14.83 -1.06
CA PHE A 38 10.75 -13.44 -0.64
C PHE A 38 9.41 -12.74 -0.80
N ARG A 39 8.78 -12.85 -1.97
CA ARG A 39 7.45 -12.27 -2.21
C ARG A 39 6.42 -12.80 -1.24
N TYR A 40 6.39 -14.12 -1.03
CA TYR A 40 5.52 -14.76 -0.05
C TYR A 40 5.74 -14.19 1.35
N ALA A 41 6.99 -14.13 1.82
CA ALA A 41 7.31 -13.60 3.14
C ALA A 41 6.88 -12.13 3.29
N GLY A 42 7.04 -11.31 2.24
CA GLY A 42 6.59 -9.93 2.20
C GLY A 42 5.08 -9.82 2.38
N TYR A 43 4.30 -10.58 1.59
CA TYR A 43 2.83 -10.56 1.68
C TYR A 43 2.29 -11.09 3.02
N VAL A 44 2.87 -12.15 3.56
CA VAL A 44 2.44 -12.69 4.86
C VAL A 44 2.71 -11.70 5.98
N MET A 45 3.84 -10.97 5.95
CA MET A 45 4.12 -9.93 6.94
C MET A 45 3.21 -8.71 6.75
N ALA A 46 2.91 -8.30 5.52
CA ALA A 46 1.93 -7.25 5.24
C ALA A 46 0.54 -7.63 5.77
N TYR A 47 0.09 -8.85 5.48
CA TYR A 47 -1.16 -9.40 6.01
C TYR A 47 -1.20 -9.35 7.56
N ARG A 48 -0.13 -9.78 8.24
CA ARG A 48 -0.03 -9.73 9.70
C ARG A 48 -0.20 -8.30 10.23
N TYR A 49 0.52 -7.32 9.68
CA TYR A 49 0.41 -5.93 10.13
C TYR A 49 -0.98 -5.35 9.90
N CYS A 50 -1.57 -5.60 8.73
CA CYS A 50 -2.93 -5.16 8.44
C CYS A 50 -3.95 -5.83 9.35
N LEU A 51 -3.81 -7.14 9.61
CA LEU A 51 -4.70 -7.87 10.50
C LEU A 51 -4.67 -7.33 11.93
N ASN A 52 -3.47 -7.08 12.47
CA ASN A 52 -3.27 -6.55 13.83
C ASN A 52 -3.74 -5.08 13.98
N ALA A 53 -3.92 -4.37 12.87
CA ALA A 53 -4.45 -3.01 12.86
C ALA A 53 -5.99 -2.94 12.82
N LEU A 54 -6.66 -4.07 12.59
CA LEU A 54 -8.13 -4.15 12.54
C LEU A 54 -8.73 -4.38 13.94
N PRO A 55 -10.00 -3.95 14.17
CA PRO A 55 -10.77 -4.38 15.33
C PRO A 55 -10.89 -5.92 15.39
N ASP A 56 -10.93 -6.49 16.58
CA ASP A 56 -10.88 -7.94 16.83
C ASP A 56 -11.96 -8.74 16.09
N ASP A 57 -13.17 -8.21 15.99
CA ASP A 57 -14.31 -8.83 15.30
C ASP A 57 -14.07 -8.91 13.78
N VAL A 58 -13.52 -7.84 13.19
CA VAL A 58 -13.17 -7.79 11.78
C VAL A 58 -11.93 -8.66 11.49
N ALA A 59 -10.91 -8.57 12.35
CA ALA A 59 -9.69 -9.35 12.24
C ALA A 59 -9.98 -10.86 12.25
N SER A 60 -10.85 -11.33 13.15
CA SER A 60 -11.25 -12.74 13.22
C SER A 60 -11.96 -13.20 11.95
N THR A 61 -12.82 -12.37 11.38
CA THR A 61 -13.56 -12.65 10.14
C THR A 61 -12.59 -12.73 8.93
N VAL A 62 -11.63 -11.82 8.86
CA VAL A 62 -10.60 -11.82 7.80
C VAL A 62 -9.66 -13.02 7.94
N ALA A 63 -9.21 -13.30 9.17
CA ALA A 63 -8.34 -14.44 9.46
C ALA A 63 -8.98 -15.78 9.10
N ALA A 64 -10.30 -15.92 9.30
CA ALA A 64 -11.02 -17.15 8.93
C ALA A 64 -11.00 -17.42 7.42
N LYS A 65 -10.89 -16.38 6.57
CA LYS A 65 -10.83 -16.49 5.11
C LYS A 65 -9.42 -16.76 4.58
N ALA A 66 -8.40 -16.56 5.40
CA ALA A 66 -7.02 -16.80 4.98
C ALA A 66 -6.73 -18.30 4.83
N ASP A 67 -5.81 -18.64 3.93
CA ASP A 67 -5.30 -19.99 3.77
C ASP A 67 -4.73 -20.54 5.09
N ALA A 68 -4.92 -21.83 5.35
CA ALA A 68 -4.45 -22.48 6.58
C ALA A 68 -2.94 -22.32 6.76
N LYS A 69 -2.17 -22.43 5.66
CA LYS A 69 -0.72 -22.29 5.68
C LYS A 69 -0.28 -20.87 6.08
N VAL A 70 -0.99 -19.84 5.60
CA VAL A 70 -0.71 -18.46 5.98
C VAL A 70 -0.95 -18.25 7.47
N ARG A 71 -2.06 -18.78 8.01
CA ARG A 71 -2.36 -18.69 9.44
C ARG A 71 -1.31 -19.39 10.32
N GLU A 72 -0.88 -20.59 9.91
CA GLU A 72 0.18 -21.32 10.59
C GLU A 72 1.50 -20.56 10.59
N ASP A 73 1.87 -20.00 9.44
CA ASP A 73 3.12 -19.26 9.29
C ASP A 73 3.13 -17.94 10.10
N VAL A 74 1.98 -17.26 10.19
CA VAL A 74 1.81 -16.08 11.05
C VAL A 74 1.93 -16.50 12.52
N ALA A 75 1.20 -17.52 12.95
CA ALA A 75 1.24 -17.98 14.34
C ALA A 75 2.65 -18.45 14.76
N ALA A 76 3.35 -19.16 13.88
CA ALA A 76 4.72 -19.60 14.13
C ALA A 76 5.69 -18.41 14.23
N TRP A 77 5.48 -17.38 13.40
CA TRP A 77 6.28 -16.15 13.48
C TRP A 77 6.00 -15.38 14.76
N ASP A 78 4.75 -15.20 15.15
CA ASP A 78 4.36 -14.50 16.38
C ASP A 78 4.96 -15.20 17.63
N ALA A 79 4.86 -16.52 17.69
CA ALA A 79 5.49 -17.28 18.76
C ALA A 79 7.02 -17.11 18.80
N PHE A 80 7.66 -17.01 17.63
CA PHE A 80 9.11 -16.82 17.54
C PHE A 80 9.56 -15.41 17.95
N VAL A 81 8.81 -14.36 17.58
CA VAL A 81 9.22 -12.98 17.86
C VAL A 81 8.75 -12.44 19.21
N ALA A 82 7.68 -13.00 19.79
CA ALA A 82 7.08 -12.51 21.03
C ALA A 82 8.06 -12.22 22.17
N PRO A 83 9.07 -13.08 22.46
CA PRO A 83 10.03 -12.79 23.51
C PRO A 83 10.90 -11.56 23.21
N ALA A 84 11.28 -11.38 21.96
CA ALA A 84 12.11 -10.25 21.53
C ALA A 84 11.31 -8.94 21.48
N GLU A 85 10.07 -8.99 21.00
CA GLU A 85 9.15 -7.84 20.97
C GLU A 85 8.84 -7.36 22.40
N LYS A 86 8.57 -8.28 23.34
CA LYS A 86 8.36 -7.94 24.75
C LYS A 86 9.58 -7.22 25.35
N LEU A 87 10.78 -7.74 25.11
CA LEU A 87 12.01 -7.13 25.62
C LEU A 87 12.26 -5.75 24.98
N ALA A 88 11.96 -5.60 23.68
CA ALA A 88 12.09 -4.34 22.98
C ALA A 88 11.13 -3.29 23.52
N ALA A 89 9.85 -3.65 23.75
CA ALA A 89 8.85 -2.78 24.34
C ALA A 89 9.21 -2.32 25.75
N GLU A 90 9.70 -3.23 26.61
CA GLU A 90 10.19 -2.89 27.95
C GLU A 90 11.37 -1.90 27.92
N LYS A 91 12.29 -2.06 26.96
CA LYS A 91 13.42 -1.13 26.78
C LYS A 91 12.97 0.23 26.27
N ALA A 92 12.07 0.26 25.27
CA ALA A 92 11.51 1.48 24.72
C ALA A 92 10.79 2.30 25.81
N GLN A 93 9.97 1.63 26.61
CA GLN A 93 9.26 2.25 27.73
C GLN A 93 10.24 2.87 28.75
N LYS A 94 11.31 2.14 29.12
CA LYS A 94 12.34 2.66 30.05
C LYS A 94 13.10 3.87 29.50
N GLN A 95 13.21 3.98 28.18
CA GLN A 95 13.91 5.06 27.50
C GLN A 95 12.97 6.20 27.08
N GLY A 96 11.66 6.10 27.35
CA GLY A 96 10.66 7.08 26.92
C GLY A 96 10.49 7.18 25.39
N LEU A 97 10.88 6.12 24.67
CA LEU A 97 10.74 6.06 23.22
C LEU A 97 9.34 5.58 22.83
N LYS A 98 8.76 6.22 21.79
CA LYS A 98 7.52 5.75 21.21
C LYS A 98 7.79 4.46 20.42
N ASP A 99 7.06 3.41 20.71
CA ASP A 99 7.11 2.18 19.93
C ASP A 99 6.33 2.34 18.63
N THR A 100 6.80 1.69 17.57
CA THR A 100 6.09 1.66 16.28
C THR A 100 4.98 0.63 16.36
N THR A 101 3.76 1.05 16.06
CA THR A 101 2.60 0.17 16.06
C THR A 101 2.38 -0.50 14.70
N ASP A 102 1.77 -1.68 14.70
CA ASP A 102 1.35 -2.37 13.47
C ASP A 102 0.41 -1.49 12.63
N ALA A 103 -0.39 -0.63 13.25
CA ALA A 103 -1.27 0.32 12.57
C ALA A 103 -0.50 1.34 11.71
N GLU A 104 0.63 1.86 12.19
CA GLU A 104 1.46 2.79 11.42
C GLU A 104 2.10 2.13 10.19
N ILE A 105 2.42 0.84 10.29
CA ILE A 105 2.93 0.04 9.17
C ILE A 105 1.79 -0.27 8.19
N ALA A 106 0.63 -0.67 8.70
CA ALA A 106 -0.56 -0.97 7.90
C ALA A 106 -1.03 0.24 7.09
N GLU A 107 -0.95 1.46 7.64
CA GLU A 107 -1.27 2.69 6.90
C GLU A 107 -0.40 2.85 5.65
N LEU A 108 0.92 2.65 5.76
CA LEU A 108 1.82 2.73 4.60
C LEU A 108 1.53 1.65 3.56
N LEU A 109 1.28 0.41 4.00
CA LEU A 109 0.94 -0.71 3.12
C LEU A 109 -0.36 -0.47 2.37
N THR A 110 -1.39 0.05 3.07
CA THR A 110 -2.70 0.36 2.48
C THR A 110 -2.58 1.48 1.46
N ARG A 111 -1.83 2.56 1.78
CA ARG A 111 -1.58 3.67 0.86
C ARG A 111 -0.83 3.21 -0.39
N TRP A 112 0.21 2.39 -0.22
CA TRP A 112 0.96 1.82 -1.33
C TRP A 112 0.05 0.94 -2.22
N HIS A 113 -0.73 0.04 -1.62
CA HIS A 113 -1.66 -0.82 -2.36
C HIS A 113 -2.67 0.01 -3.16
N TYR A 114 -3.25 1.04 -2.54
CA TYR A 114 -4.17 1.95 -3.23
C TYR A 114 -3.51 2.60 -4.45
N GLN A 115 -2.30 3.12 -4.30
CA GLN A 115 -1.59 3.80 -5.38
C GLN A 115 -1.13 2.87 -6.50
N GLN A 116 -0.69 1.64 -6.17
CA GLN A 116 -0.12 0.72 -7.15
C GLN A 116 -1.13 -0.20 -7.81
N VAL A 117 -2.23 -0.50 -7.15
CA VAL A 117 -3.19 -1.52 -7.58
C VAL A 117 -4.57 -0.91 -7.83
N VAL A 118 -5.10 -0.16 -6.85
CA VAL A 118 -6.48 0.33 -6.94
C VAL A 118 -6.57 1.52 -7.90
N LEU A 119 -5.73 2.54 -7.71
CA LEU A 119 -5.77 3.75 -8.52
C LEU A 119 -5.58 3.48 -10.03
N PRO A 120 -4.60 2.67 -10.48
CA PRO A 120 -4.46 2.33 -11.89
C PRO A 120 -5.64 1.54 -12.47
N SER A 121 -6.38 0.80 -11.60
CA SER A 121 -7.54 0.02 -12.06
C SER A 121 -8.82 0.83 -12.21
N ILE A 122 -8.87 2.04 -11.62
CA ILE A 122 -10.06 2.92 -11.66
C ILE A 122 -9.84 4.19 -12.49
N THR A 123 -8.58 4.55 -12.80
CA THR A 123 -8.27 5.63 -13.75
C THR A 123 -8.57 5.12 -15.15
N GLU A 124 -9.53 5.78 -15.82
CA GLU A 124 -9.70 5.58 -17.26
C GLU A 124 -8.38 5.94 -17.96
N PRO A 125 -8.01 5.23 -19.05
CA PRO A 125 -6.84 5.62 -19.81
C PRO A 125 -7.00 7.10 -20.21
N GLU A 126 -5.97 7.91 -19.98
CA GLU A 126 -5.96 9.28 -20.50
C GLU A 126 -6.23 9.19 -22.00
N VAL A 127 -7.42 9.62 -22.40
CA VAL A 127 -7.73 9.80 -23.80
C VAL A 127 -6.85 10.97 -24.22
N GLU A 128 -5.83 10.69 -25.03
CA GLU A 128 -4.97 11.72 -25.60
C GLU A 128 -5.89 12.68 -26.38
N PHE A 129 -6.10 13.87 -25.82
CA PHE A 129 -6.91 14.88 -26.46
C PHE A 129 -6.17 15.38 -27.70
N ASP A 130 -6.60 14.93 -28.87
CA ASP A 130 -6.15 15.49 -30.14
C ASP A 130 -7.02 16.73 -30.46
N PRO A 131 -6.48 17.95 -30.35
CA PRO A 131 -7.25 19.17 -30.65
C PRO A 131 -7.66 19.29 -32.12
N TYR A 132 -7.18 18.41 -32.98
CA TYR A 132 -7.52 18.36 -34.39
C TYR A 132 -8.45 17.19 -34.77
N ASP A 133 -8.81 16.33 -33.81
CA ASP A 133 -9.79 15.27 -34.03
C ASP A 133 -11.21 15.79 -33.80
N GLU A 134 -11.85 16.19 -34.90
CA GLU A 134 -13.22 16.72 -34.92
C GLU A 134 -14.26 15.73 -34.35
N SER A 135 -13.94 14.43 -34.28
CA SER A 135 -14.85 13.42 -33.71
C SER A 135 -14.94 13.48 -32.18
N GLN A 136 -14.00 14.15 -31.54
CA GLN A 136 -13.97 14.34 -30.08
C GLN A 136 -14.70 15.60 -29.62
N VAL A 137 -15.12 16.45 -30.53
CA VAL A 137 -15.81 17.71 -30.22
C VAL A 137 -17.32 17.52 -30.35
N ASP A 138 -18.00 17.41 -29.21
CA ASP A 138 -19.46 17.43 -29.17
C ASP A 138 -19.97 18.87 -29.36
N LEU A 139 -20.36 19.18 -30.61
CA LEU A 139 -20.88 20.49 -31.00
C LEU A 139 -22.40 20.63 -30.77
N THR A 140 -23.09 19.63 -30.23
CA THR A 140 -24.55 19.61 -30.10
C THR A 140 -25.12 20.62 -29.10
N GLY A 141 -24.28 21.29 -28.32
CA GLY A 141 -24.68 22.28 -27.32
C GLY A 141 -24.26 23.72 -27.58
N LEU A 142 -23.59 24.01 -28.69
CA LEU A 142 -23.18 25.39 -29.01
C LEU A 142 -24.35 26.19 -29.59
N PRO A 143 -24.60 27.42 -29.08
CA PRO A 143 -25.58 28.30 -29.71
C PRO A 143 -25.15 28.65 -31.10
N HIS A 144 -26.08 28.48 -32.07
CA HIS A 144 -25.86 28.83 -33.45
C HIS A 144 -25.52 30.32 -33.52
N VAL A 145 -24.29 30.67 -33.86
CA VAL A 145 -23.90 32.03 -34.18
C VAL A 145 -24.53 32.34 -35.54
N THR A 146 -25.64 33.08 -35.54
CA THR A 146 -26.22 33.66 -36.77
C THR A 146 -25.25 34.72 -37.27
N GLU A 147 -24.74 34.54 -38.49
CA GLU A 147 -23.97 35.58 -39.17
C GLU A 147 -24.80 36.87 -39.20
N PRO A 148 -24.18 38.02 -38.93
CA PRO A 148 -24.89 39.29 -39.07
C PRO A 148 -25.27 39.49 -40.56
N THR A 149 -26.57 39.59 -40.80
CA THR A 149 -27.11 39.93 -42.11
C THR A 149 -26.60 41.32 -42.49
N GLU A 150 -25.86 41.42 -43.59
CA GLU A 150 -25.52 42.69 -44.26
C GLU A 150 -26.78 43.35 -44.71
N ALA A 151 -27.36 44.15 -43.84
CA ALA A 151 -28.40 45.11 -44.23
C ALA A 151 -28.38 46.26 -43.24
N GLU A 152 -27.62 47.30 -43.60
CA GLU A 152 -27.85 48.71 -43.36
C GLU A 152 -26.56 49.51 -43.66
N ALA A 153 -26.37 49.71 -44.92
CA ALA A 153 -25.56 50.82 -45.43
C ALA A 153 -26.44 51.60 -46.42
N GLU A 154 -27.15 52.61 -45.92
CA GLU A 154 -27.58 53.84 -46.65
C GLU A 154 -27.59 55.02 -45.70
#